data_105e8eb17e229f13f0abb4f00646bd83
#
_entry.id   105e8eb17e229f13f0abb4f00646bd83
#
_cell.length_a   1.000
_cell.length_b   1.000
_cell.length_c   1.000
_cell.angle_alpha   90.00
_cell.angle_beta   90.00
_cell.angle_gamma   90.00
#
_symmetry.space_group_name_H-M   'P 1'
#
loop_
_entity.id
_entity.type
_entity.pdbx_description
1 polymer ?
#
loop_
_entity_poly.entity_id
_entity_poly.type
_entity_poly.pdbx_seq_one_letter_code
_entity_poly.pdbx_strand_id
1 'polypeptide(L)'
;MANSFVRYTGDGNTTQFSITFDYIETAHVACTVDGVSTTFTLSSGGTVATLSSAPALGASVEFRRTTSQSARLTDYQAGSVLKESDLDTDSQQAFFMGQEAIDNAGDAIQISSTNFQWDALNKRITNVADPTSAQDVATKNYLE
;
A
#
# COMPACT_ATOMS: atom_id res chain seq x y z
N MET A 1 8.33 2.99 -10.12
CA MET A 1 8.44 3.13 -8.66
C MET A 1 7.03 3.39 -8.17
N ALA A 2 6.59 2.72 -7.10
CA ALA A 2 5.27 3.01 -6.52
C ALA A 2 5.26 4.39 -5.84
N ASN A 3 4.12 5.05 -5.81
CA ASN A 3 3.98 6.40 -5.27
C ASN A 3 3.47 6.42 -3.83
N SER A 4 2.91 5.30 -3.35
CA SER A 4 2.24 5.21 -2.04
C SER A 4 2.75 4.08 -1.16
N PHE A 5 3.71 3.28 -1.63
CA PHE A 5 4.30 2.22 -0.84
C PHE A 5 5.75 1.92 -1.19
N VAL A 6 6.45 1.27 -0.26
CA VAL A 6 7.77 0.69 -0.48
C VAL A 6 7.83 -0.70 0.15
N ARG A 7 8.53 -1.62 -0.52
CA ARG A 7 8.67 -3.02 -0.11
C ARG A 7 10.13 -3.38 0.09
N TYR A 8 10.39 -4.17 1.11
CA TYR A 8 11.70 -4.69 1.47
C TYR A 8 11.62 -6.19 1.76
N THR A 9 12.75 -6.85 1.71
CA THR A 9 12.90 -8.22 2.16
C THR A 9 13.72 -8.23 3.44
N GLY A 10 13.23 -8.87 4.47
CA GLY A 10 13.92 -9.02 5.75
C GLY A 10 15.23 -9.78 5.59
N ASP A 11 16.27 -9.33 6.30
CA ASP A 11 17.60 -9.95 6.35
C ASP A 11 17.94 -10.56 7.72
N GLY A 12 17.00 -10.49 8.67
CA GLY A 12 17.16 -10.95 10.04
C GLY A 12 17.93 -10.01 10.96
N ASN A 13 18.45 -8.87 10.46
CA ASN A 13 19.30 -7.95 11.22
C ASN A 13 18.83 -6.50 11.15
N THR A 14 18.34 -6.06 9.97
CA THR A 14 17.96 -4.66 9.74
C THR A 14 16.61 -4.35 10.38
N THR A 15 16.57 -3.28 11.18
CA THR A 15 15.35 -2.75 11.80
C THR A 15 14.91 -1.41 11.24
N GLN A 16 15.78 -0.72 10.48
CA GLN A 16 15.52 0.61 9.93
C GLN A 16 15.28 0.54 8.42
N PHE A 17 14.19 1.16 7.98
CA PHE A 17 13.74 1.15 6.59
C PHE A 17 13.41 2.56 6.12
N SER A 18 13.83 2.92 4.92
CA SER A 18 13.53 4.24 4.35
C SER A 18 12.07 4.30 3.87
N ILE A 19 11.38 5.39 4.19
CA ILE A 19 10.10 5.75 3.59
C ILE A 19 10.40 6.62 2.36
N THR A 20 10.03 6.16 1.18
CA THR A 20 10.37 6.79 -0.10
C THR A 20 9.21 7.54 -0.74
N PHE A 21 8.11 7.66 -0.04
CA PHE A 21 6.90 8.37 -0.47
C PHE A 21 6.51 9.44 0.56
N ASP A 22 5.87 10.49 0.09
CA ASP A 22 5.35 11.56 0.94
C ASP A 22 4.01 11.17 1.58
N TYR A 23 3.69 11.74 2.73
CA TYR A 23 2.41 11.58 3.43
C TYR A 23 2.05 12.86 4.20
N ILE A 24 0.75 13.09 4.46
CA ILE A 24 0.28 14.27 5.18
C ILE A 24 0.43 14.06 6.69
N GLU A 25 0.01 12.90 7.17
CA GLU A 25 0.05 12.58 8.59
C GLU A 25 0.75 11.24 8.82
N THR A 26 1.47 11.12 9.95
CA THR A 26 2.15 9.86 10.31
C THR A 26 1.17 8.69 10.47
N ALA A 27 -0.06 8.97 10.88
CA ALA A 27 -1.13 7.97 11.00
C ALA A 27 -1.56 7.37 9.64
N HIS A 28 -1.23 8.04 8.53
CA HIS A 28 -1.49 7.51 7.19
C HIS A 28 -0.50 6.43 6.76
N VAL A 29 0.60 6.23 7.49
CA VAL A 29 1.60 5.21 7.15
C VAL A 29 1.37 3.97 8.00
N ALA A 30 1.21 2.84 7.35
CA ALA A 30 1.11 1.53 7.98
C ALA A 30 2.29 0.64 7.59
N CYS A 31 2.66 -0.29 8.48
CA CYS A 31 3.65 -1.31 8.21
C CYS A 31 3.03 -2.70 8.34
N THR A 32 3.38 -3.60 7.42
CA THR A 32 3.10 -5.02 7.53
C THR A 32 4.38 -5.85 7.33
N VAL A 33 4.49 -6.93 8.11
CA VAL A 33 5.51 -7.96 7.94
C VAL A 33 4.79 -9.28 7.66
N ASP A 34 5.04 -9.88 6.50
CA ASP A 34 4.33 -11.07 6.00
C ASP A 34 2.79 -10.90 6.04
N GLY A 35 2.31 -9.68 5.75
CA GLY A 35 0.89 -9.33 5.77
C GLY A 35 0.31 -9.05 7.17
N VAL A 36 1.10 -9.19 8.23
CA VAL A 36 0.69 -8.90 9.62
C VAL A 36 1.02 -7.45 9.97
N SER A 37 0.03 -6.70 10.45
CA SER A 37 0.23 -5.31 10.90
C SER A 37 1.27 -5.24 12.02
N THR A 38 2.25 -4.38 11.86
CA THR A 38 3.40 -4.25 12.74
C THR A 38 3.61 -2.78 13.12
N THR A 39 3.85 -2.53 14.41
CA THR A 39 4.13 -1.18 14.92
C THR A 39 5.57 -0.76 14.61
N PHE A 40 5.76 0.52 14.40
CA PHE A 40 7.06 1.13 14.12
C PHE A 40 7.10 2.56 14.68
N THR A 41 8.30 3.13 14.73
CA THR A 41 8.52 4.54 15.04
C THR A 41 9.13 5.24 13.83
N LEU A 42 8.75 6.50 13.61
CA LEU A 42 9.35 7.33 12.55
C LEU A 42 10.45 8.22 13.14
N SER A 43 11.50 8.44 12.36
CA SER A 43 12.52 9.46 12.64
C SER A 43 11.90 10.87 12.68
N SER A 44 12.60 11.84 13.25
CA SER A 44 12.14 13.24 13.35
C SER A 44 11.83 13.88 11.98
N GLY A 45 12.46 13.40 10.90
CA GLY A 45 12.17 13.82 9.52
C GLY A 45 11.12 12.98 8.81
N GLY A 46 10.57 11.95 9.47
CA GLY A 46 9.53 11.10 8.90
C GLY A 46 9.96 10.17 7.76
N THR A 47 11.27 10.15 7.43
CA THR A 47 11.79 9.43 6.26
C THR A 47 12.37 8.06 6.57
N VAL A 48 12.51 7.71 7.86
CA VAL A 48 13.02 6.41 8.31
C VAL A 48 12.07 5.81 9.33
N ALA A 49 11.61 4.61 9.06
CA ALA A 49 10.82 3.80 9.99
C ALA A 49 11.73 2.81 10.71
N THR A 50 11.54 2.65 12.03
CA THR A 50 12.27 1.71 12.86
C THR A 50 11.29 0.71 13.48
N LEU A 51 11.49 -0.57 13.21
CA LEU A 51 10.78 -1.69 13.83
C LEU A 51 11.43 -2.06 15.16
N SER A 52 10.64 -2.59 16.11
CA SER A 52 11.13 -3.05 17.42
C SER A 52 12.03 -4.29 17.34
N SER A 53 11.90 -5.09 16.28
CA SER A 53 12.72 -6.27 15.99
C SER A 53 12.95 -6.38 14.48
N ALA A 54 14.09 -6.96 14.11
CA ALA A 54 14.41 -7.22 12.71
C ALA A 54 13.47 -8.28 12.13
N PRO A 55 12.84 -8.03 10.95
CA PRO A 55 12.09 -9.05 10.24
C PRO A 55 12.97 -10.24 9.87
N ALA A 56 12.42 -11.46 9.95
CA ALA A 56 13.13 -12.67 9.62
C ALA A 56 13.72 -12.65 8.20
N LEU A 57 14.78 -13.43 7.97
CA LEU A 57 15.36 -13.58 6.63
C LEU A 57 14.30 -14.07 5.64
N GLY A 58 14.08 -13.30 4.57
CA GLY A 58 13.10 -13.57 3.54
C GLY A 58 11.69 -13.05 3.82
N ALA A 59 11.42 -12.49 5.02
CA ALA A 59 10.13 -11.90 5.33
C ALA A 59 9.81 -10.71 4.41
N SER A 60 8.54 -10.60 4.01
CA SER A 60 8.05 -9.49 3.19
C SER A 60 7.67 -8.31 4.09
N VAL A 61 8.35 -7.17 3.93
CA VAL A 61 8.09 -5.94 4.69
C VAL A 61 7.50 -4.91 3.74
N GLU A 62 6.34 -4.37 4.06
CA GLU A 62 5.72 -3.29 3.30
C GLU A 62 5.39 -2.11 4.20
N PHE A 63 5.80 -0.92 3.78
CA PHE A 63 5.28 0.34 4.29
C PHE A 63 4.37 0.93 3.23
N ARG A 64 3.13 1.25 3.62
CA ARG A 64 2.10 1.76 2.69
C ARG A 64 1.39 2.96 3.30
N ARG A 65 1.19 3.98 2.47
CA ARG A 65 0.32 5.11 2.79
C ARG A 65 -1.13 4.74 2.48
N THR A 66 -2.02 5.11 3.39
CA THR A 66 -3.48 5.13 3.18
C THR A 66 -3.98 6.47 3.69
N THR A 67 -4.17 7.40 2.78
CA THR A 67 -4.69 8.73 3.08
C THR A 67 -6.16 8.62 3.52
N SER A 68 -6.61 9.49 4.44
CA SER A 68 -7.99 9.48 4.91
C SER A 68 -8.99 9.52 3.74
N GLN A 69 -9.84 8.49 3.67
CA GLN A 69 -10.87 8.32 2.64
C GLN A 69 -12.28 8.59 3.19
N SER A 70 -12.44 8.63 4.50
CA SER A 70 -13.73 8.79 5.17
C SER A 70 -14.03 10.23 5.56
N ALA A 71 -13.02 11.09 5.63
CA ALA A 71 -13.15 12.49 6.00
C ALA A 71 -12.15 13.36 5.24
N ARG A 72 -12.52 14.59 4.97
CA ARG A 72 -11.59 15.62 4.50
C ARG A 72 -10.67 16.03 5.64
N LEU A 73 -9.39 16.27 5.35
CA LEU A 73 -8.41 16.77 6.32
C LEU A 73 -8.54 18.28 6.53
N THR A 74 -9.11 18.98 5.55
CA THR A 74 -9.42 20.42 5.63
C THR A 74 -10.92 20.63 5.47
N ASP A 75 -11.51 21.40 6.38
CA ASP A 75 -12.91 21.82 6.30
C ASP A 75 -13.01 23.35 6.30
N TYR A 76 -13.47 23.91 5.20
CA TYR A 76 -13.62 25.36 5.02
C TYR A 76 -14.96 25.81 5.62
N GLN A 77 -14.90 26.70 6.62
CA GLN A 77 -16.08 27.30 7.23
C GLN A 77 -16.33 28.70 6.67
N ALA A 78 -17.59 29.10 6.58
CA ALA A 78 -17.96 30.45 6.13
C ALA A 78 -17.33 31.52 7.04
N GLY A 79 -16.61 32.47 6.46
CA GLY A 79 -15.90 33.52 7.18
C GLY A 79 -14.51 33.14 7.71
N SER A 80 -14.03 31.93 7.46
CA SER A 80 -12.65 31.55 7.78
C SER A 80 -11.64 32.29 6.91
N VAL A 81 -10.44 32.55 7.46
CA VAL A 81 -9.30 33.02 6.69
C VAL A 81 -8.72 31.83 5.95
N LEU A 82 -8.63 31.93 4.63
CA LEU A 82 -8.01 30.91 3.79
C LEU A 82 -6.49 30.96 3.96
N LYS A 83 -5.87 29.84 4.31
CA LYS A 83 -4.42 29.67 4.44
C LYS A 83 -3.88 28.83 3.31
N GLU A 84 -2.65 29.09 2.90
CA GLU A 84 -1.91 28.26 1.93
C GLU A 84 -1.88 26.78 2.36
N SER A 85 -1.56 26.53 3.65
CA SER A 85 -1.51 25.18 4.21
C SER A 85 -2.82 24.40 4.09
N ASP A 86 -3.97 25.09 4.15
CA ASP A 86 -5.28 24.46 4.03
C ASP A 86 -5.53 24.01 2.57
N LEU A 87 -5.12 24.86 1.61
CA LEU A 87 -5.21 24.55 0.17
C LEU A 87 -4.27 23.40 -0.20
N ASP A 88 -3.03 23.44 0.31
CA ASP A 88 -2.06 22.38 0.07
C ASP A 88 -2.54 21.04 0.62
N THR A 89 -3.05 21.01 1.87
CA THR A 89 -3.58 19.81 2.50
C THR A 89 -4.75 19.23 1.71
N ASP A 90 -5.70 20.08 1.28
CA ASP A 90 -6.87 19.65 0.50
C ASP A 90 -6.45 19.06 -0.86
N SER A 91 -5.55 19.75 -1.57
CA SER A 91 -5.04 19.27 -2.87
C SER A 91 -4.19 18.00 -2.73
N GLN A 92 -3.34 17.91 -1.70
CA GLN A 92 -2.51 16.74 -1.43
C GLN A 92 -3.35 15.52 -1.05
N GLN A 93 -4.44 15.68 -0.28
CA GLN A 93 -5.32 14.56 0.03
C GLN A 93 -5.86 13.93 -1.25
N ALA A 94 -6.41 14.72 -2.16
CA ALA A 94 -6.96 14.21 -3.43
C ALA A 94 -5.86 13.59 -4.32
N PHE A 95 -4.71 14.24 -4.41
CA PHE A 95 -3.57 13.76 -5.19
C PHE A 95 -3.04 12.42 -4.66
N PHE A 96 -2.87 12.29 -3.36
CA PHE A 96 -2.36 11.07 -2.74
C PHE A 96 -3.36 9.91 -2.85
N MET A 97 -4.66 10.18 -2.71
CA MET A 97 -5.69 9.16 -2.97
C MET A 97 -5.66 8.67 -4.43
N GLY A 98 -5.41 9.57 -5.39
CA GLY A 98 -5.20 9.20 -6.79
C GLY A 98 -3.98 8.30 -7.00
N GLN A 99 -2.85 8.62 -6.38
CA GLN A 99 -1.65 7.78 -6.42
C GLN A 99 -1.90 6.40 -5.82
N GLU A 100 -2.58 6.33 -4.68
CA GLU A 100 -2.95 5.07 -4.02
C GLU A 100 -3.85 4.20 -4.90
N ALA A 101 -4.82 4.81 -5.59
CA ALA A 101 -5.68 4.10 -6.52
C ALA A 101 -4.90 3.52 -7.71
N ILE A 102 -3.94 4.27 -8.26
CA ILE A 102 -3.06 3.82 -9.34
C ILE A 102 -2.17 2.65 -8.88
N ASP A 103 -1.56 2.77 -7.70
CA ASP A 103 -0.68 1.74 -7.15
C ASP A 103 -1.47 0.45 -6.81
N ASN A 104 -2.68 0.58 -6.26
CA ASN A 104 -3.56 -0.56 -6.00
C ASN A 104 -4.01 -1.24 -7.31
N ALA A 105 -4.31 -0.46 -8.35
CA ALA A 105 -4.62 -1.01 -9.67
C ALA A 105 -3.40 -1.75 -10.26
N GLY A 106 -2.18 -1.25 -10.02
CA GLY A 106 -0.93 -1.91 -10.42
C GLY A 106 -0.68 -3.25 -9.74
N ASP A 107 -1.18 -3.44 -8.52
CA ASP A 107 -1.08 -4.71 -7.77
C ASP A 107 -2.20 -5.72 -8.14
N ALA A 108 -3.21 -5.32 -8.92
CA ALA A 108 -4.31 -6.18 -9.35
C ALA A 108 -3.94 -7.03 -10.58
N ILE A 109 -4.79 -8.02 -10.87
CA ILE A 109 -4.74 -8.75 -12.14
C ILE A 109 -5.10 -7.77 -13.25
N GLN A 110 -4.24 -7.63 -14.27
CA GLN A 110 -4.38 -6.65 -15.32
C GLN A 110 -4.74 -7.30 -16.66
N ILE A 111 -5.17 -6.48 -17.62
CA ILE A 111 -5.32 -6.93 -18.99
C ILE A 111 -3.95 -6.73 -19.69
N SER A 112 -3.40 -7.81 -20.24
CA SER A 112 -2.20 -7.75 -21.07
C SER A 112 -2.41 -6.87 -22.30
N SER A 113 -1.51 -5.92 -22.53
CA SER A 113 -1.52 -5.07 -23.72
C SER A 113 -1.19 -5.82 -25.03
N THR A 114 -0.63 -7.04 -24.91
CA THR A 114 -0.20 -7.84 -26.08
C THR A 114 -1.33 -8.67 -26.65
N ASN A 115 -2.20 -9.23 -25.82
CA ASN A 115 -3.22 -10.19 -26.24
C ASN A 115 -4.62 -9.94 -25.63
N PHE A 116 -4.77 -8.91 -24.80
CA PHE A 116 -6.00 -8.52 -24.11
C PHE A 116 -6.61 -9.60 -23.22
N GLN A 117 -5.76 -10.54 -22.73
CA GLN A 117 -6.15 -11.54 -21.73
C GLN A 117 -5.83 -11.06 -20.32
N TRP A 118 -6.46 -11.66 -19.31
CA TRP A 118 -6.11 -11.42 -17.91
C TRP A 118 -4.69 -11.93 -17.64
N ASP A 119 -3.85 -11.06 -17.09
CA ASP A 119 -2.45 -11.36 -16.77
C ASP A 119 -2.19 -11.18 -15.28
N ALA A 120 -1.81 -12.26 -14.62
CA ALA A 120 -1.43 -12.29 -13.21
C ALA A 120 0.05 -11.89 -12.99
N LEU A 121 0.76 -11.45 -14.03
CA LEU A 121 2.17 -10.98 -13.96
C LEU A 121 3.10 -12.03 -13.29
N ASN A 122 2.93 -13.30 -13.61
CA ASN A 122 3.64 -14.42 -12.99
C ASN A 122 3.41 -14.61 -11.47
N LYS A 123 2.44 -13.94 -10.90
CA LYS A 123 2.07 -14.12 -9.48
C LYS A 123 1.13 -15.31 -9.33
N ARG A 124 1.28 -16.01 -8.21
CA ARG A 124 0.34 -17.08 -7.84
C ARG A 124 -0.99 -16.49 -7.42
N ILE A 125 -2.10 -17.08 -7.88
CA ILE A 125 -3.44 -16.80 -7.36
C ILE A 125 -3.68 -17.78 -6.20
N THR A 126 -3.93 -17.27 -5.01
CA THR A 126 -4.17 -18.04 -3.78
C THR A 126 -5.57 -17.77 -3.24
N ASN A 127 -6.04 -18.62 -2.32
CA ASN A 127 -7.39 -18.54 -1.72
C ASN A 127 -8.52 -18.62 -2.76
N VAL A 128 -8.31 -19.35 -3.84
CA VAL A 128 -9.35 -19.67 -4.80
C VAL A 128 -10.19 -20.82 -4.24
N ALA A 129 -11.50 -20.63 -4.18
CA ALA A 129 -12.44 -21.70 -3.77
C ALA A 129 -12.45 -22.84 -4.81
N ASP A 130 -12.80 -24.05 -4.38
CA ASP A 130 -12.98 -25.15 -5.32
C ASP A 130 -14.13 -24.86 -6.27
N PRO A 131 -14.01 -25.27 -7.56
CA PRO A 131 -15.00 -24.98 -8.57
C PRO A 131 -16.34 -25.70 -8.27
N THR A 132 -17.44 -25.00 -8.52
CA THR A 132 -18.81 -25.54 -8.40
C THR A 132 -19.53 -25.56 -9.73
N SER A 133 -19.04 -24.85 -10.73
CA SER A 133 -19.60 -24.72 -12.07
C SER A 133 -18.55 -25.00 -13.14
N ALA A 134 -18.98 -25.41 -14.33
CA ALA A 134 -18.09 -25.81 -15.42
C ALA A 134 -17.16 -24.68 -15.93
N GLN A 135 -17.45 -23.40 -15.63
CA GLN A 135 -16.65 -22.24 -16.02
C GLN A 135 -15.77 -21.71 -14.89
N ASP A 136 -15.80 -22.32 -13.72
CA ASP A 136 -14.98 -21.89 -12.59
C ASP A 136 -13.51 -22.29 -12.78
N VAL A 137 -12.61 -21.50 -12.19
CA VAL A 137 -11.18 -21.81 -12.17
C VAL A 137 -10.95 -22.99 -11.22
N ALA A 138 -10.31 -24.04 -11.70
CA ALA A 138 -9.93 -25.18 -10.87
C ALA A 138 -8.61 -24.90 -10.12
N THR A 139 -8.58 -25.23 -8.83
CA THR A 139 -7.35 -25.26 -8.06
C THR A 139 -6.54 -26.52 -8.39
N LYS A 140 -5.19 -26.48 -8.14
CA LYS A 140 -4.37 -27.68 -8.29
C LYS A 140 -4.86 -28.85 -7.42
N ASN A 141 -5.28 -28.55 -6.19
CA ASN A 141 -5.79 -29.56 -5.25
C ASN A 141 -7.11 -30.21 -5.71
N TYR A 142 -7.92 -29.50 -6.48
CA TYR A 142 -9.16 -30.05 -7.04
C TYR A 142 -8.91 -31.03 -8.20
N LEU A 143 -7.76 -30.86 -8.90
CA LEU A 143 -7.39 -31.68 -10.06
C LEU A 143 -6.55 -32.92 -9.70
N GLU A 144 -6.02 -33.01 -8.48
CA GLU A 144 -5.22 -34.13 -7.95
C GLU A 144 -6.09 -35.10 -7.08
#